data_78f729b1ae61371aa60c71372945e285
#
_entry.id   78f729b1ae61371aa60c71372945e285
#
_cell.length_a   1.000
_cell.length_b   1.000
_cell.length_c   1.000
_cell.angle_alpha   90.00
_cell.angle_beta   90.00
_cell.angle_gamma   90.00
#
_symmetry.space_group_name_H-M   'P 1'
#
loop_
_entity.id
_entity.type
_entity.pdbx_description
1 polymer ?
#
loop_
_entity_poly.entity_id
_entity_poly.type
_entity_poly.pdbx_seq_one_letter_code
_entity_poly.pdbx_strand_id
1 'polypeptide(L)'
;MIALLANAGGTLAALSSDWTQNTPLQSITLYLFFAGTVAMGAGAAYFLLMRNNVDVAYRSTMVCAGLVCGIACFHYFKMTHVYQESGGQFPTALRYIDWLFTTPLMLIKFPLLLRLGDKGKKFFVQLVTLDIGMIVCAFIAETSPAVSYTHLTLPTSFLV
;
A
#
# COMPACT_ATOMS: atom_id res chain seq x y z
N MET A 1 15.39 10.41 -35.88
CA MET A 1 15.76 11.32 -34.77
C MET A 1 14.71 12.41 -34.56
N ILE A 2 14.28 13.17 -35.57
CA ILE A 2 13.26 14.23 -35.46
C ILE A 2 11.89 13.68 -35.07
N ALA A 3 11.45 12.53 -35.63
CA ALA A 3 10.18 11.90 -35.26
C ALA A 3 10.15 11.39 -33.79
N LEU A 4 11.30 10.97 -33.24
CA LEU A 4 11.41 10.53 -31.85
C LEU A 4 11.30 11.72 -30.88
N LEU A 5 11.86 12.87 -31.25
CA LEU A 5 11.77 14.11 -30.46
C LEU A 5 10.37 14.74 -30.53
N ALA A 6 9.69 14.65 -31.67
CA ALA A 6 8.30 15.09 -31.80
C ALA A 6 7.35 14.24 -30.95
N ASN A 7 7.59 12.91 -30.87
CA ASN A 7 6.80 12.01 -30.02
C ASN A 7 7.06 12.23 -28.53
N ALA A 8 8.30 12.55 -28.15
CA ALA A 8 8.64 12.91 -26.77
C ALA A 8 8.01 14.25 -26.35
N GLY A 9 7.96 15.23 -27.25
CA GLY A 9 7.27 16.51 -27.01
C GLY A 9 5.77 16.35 -26.86
N GLY A 10 5.14 15.46 -27.64
CA GLY A 10 3.72 15.12 -27.53
C GLY A 10 3.37 14.42 -26.21
N THR A 11 4.21 13.49 -25.77
CA THR A 11 4.04 12.80 -24.47
C THR A 11 4.24 13.73 -23.28
N LEU A 12 5.21 14.64 -23.33
CA LEU A 12 5.42 15.63 -22.26
C LEU A 12 4.29 16.65 -22.19
N ALA A 13 3.76 17.10 -23.35
CA ALA A 13 2.61 17.99 -23.41
C ALA A 13 1.32 17.29 -22.92
N ALA A 14 1.13 16.01 -23.25
CA ALA A 14 0.01 15.21 -22.74
C ALA A 14 0.11 15.01 -21.21
N LEU A 15 1.30 14.75 -20.69
CA LEU A 15 1.53 14.65 -19.24
C LEU A 15 1.27 15.99 -18.54
N SER A 16 1.66 17.12 -19.15
CA SER A 16 1.42 18.45 -18.56
C SER A 16 -0.04 18.89 -18.63
N SER A 17 -0.77 18.53 -19.67
CA SER A 17 -2.20 18.85 -19.80
C SER A 17 -3.06 18.05 -18.82
N ASP A 18 -2.69 16.79 -18.51
CA ASP A 18 -3.41 15.95 -17.56
C ASP A 18 -3.38 16.51 -16.14
N TRP A 19 -2.25 17.11 -15.71
CA TRP A 19 -2.11 17.70 -14.37
C TRP A 19 -2.96 18.95 -14.16
N THR A 20 -3.28 19.70 -15.22
CA THR A 20 -4.09 20.93 -15.14
C THR A 20 -5.59 20.69 -15.13
N GLN A 21 -6.05 19.48 -15.49
CA GLN A 21 -7.47 19.13 -15.48
C GLN A 21 -7.93 18.43 -14.19
N ASN A 22 -6.99 18.02 -13.33
CA ASN A 22 -7.31 17.34 -12.08
C ASN A 22 -7.85 18.34 -11.04
N THR A 23 -8.84 17.90 -10.27
CA THR A 23 -9.26 18.65 -9.08
C THR A 23 -8.08 18.73 -8.08
N PRO A 24 -8.04 19.75 -7.21
CA PRO A 24 -6.98 19.85 -6.19
C PRO A 24 -6.82 18.58 -5.35
N LEU A 25 -7.93 17.92 -5.04
CA LEU A 25 -7.93 16.67 -4.28
C LEU A 25 -7.28 15.51 -5.06
N GLN A 26 -7.56 15.40 -6.36
CA GLN A 26 -6.94 14.39 -7.22
C GLN A 26 -5.43 14.60 -7.33
N SER A 27 -5.00 15.84 -7.48
CA SER A 27 -3.57 16.18 -7.54
C SER A 27 -2.83 15.84 -6.25
N ILE A 28 -3.43 16.15 -5.09
CA ILE A 28 -2.88 15.78 -3.79
C ILE A 28 -2.79 14.26 -3.64
N THR A 29 -3.83 13.53 -4.03
CA THR A 29 -3.85 12.05 -3.96
C THR A 29 -2.76 11.43 -4.82
N LEU A 30 -2.59 11.90 -6.07
CA LEU A 30 -1.52 11.45 -6.95
C LEU A 30 -0.13 11.72 -6.37
N TYR A 31 0.07 12.92 -5.80
CA TYR A 31 1.32 13.26 -5.15
C TYR A 31 1.61 12.36 -3.94
N LEU A 32 0.59 12.05 -3.14
CA LEU A 32 0.73 11.13 -2.01
C LEU A 32 1.06 9.70 -2.45
N PHE A 33 0.47 9.21 -3.54
CA PHE A 33 0.85 7.91 -4.10
C PHE A 33 2.30 7.90 -4.59
N PHE A 34 2.72 8.96 -5.28
CA PHE A 34 4.12 9.10 -5.71
C PHE A 34 5.08 9.15 -4.52
N ALA A 35 4.79 9.99 -3.53
CA ALA A 35 5.59 10.09 -2.31
C ALA A 35 5.64 8.73 -1.56
N GLY A 36 4.51 8.02 -1.49
CA GLY A 36 4.43 6.68 -0.93
C GLY A 36 5.31 5.67 -1.69
N THR A 37 5.28 5.70 -3.03
CA THR A 37 6.15 4.84 -3.87
C THR A 37 7.62 5.08 -3.56
N VAL A 38 8.05 6.34 -3.53
CA VAL A 38 9.45 6.70 -3.25
C VAL A 38 9.86 6.31 -1.82
N ALA A 39 9.01 6.60 -0.83
CA ALA A 39 9.27 6.27 0.57
C ALA A 39 9.37 4.75 0.79
N MET A 40 8.46 3.97 0.20
CA MET A 40 8.48 2.51 0.31
C MET A 40 9.66 1.91 -0.45
N GLY A 41 10.02 2.42 -1.62
CA GLY A 41 11.22 2.00 -2.35
C GLY A 41 12.51 2.27 -1.58
N ALA A 42 12.64 3.46 -1.02
CA ALA A 42 13.76 3.83 -0.16
C ALA A 42 13.83 2.95 1.10
N GLY A 43 12.68 2.68 1.73
CA GLY A 43 12.58 1.79 2.89
C GLY A 43 13.01 0.35 2.55
N ALA A 44 12.56 -0.18 1.41
CA ALA A 44 12.97 -1.50 0.94
C ALA A 44 14.49 -1.58 0.75
N ALA A 45 15.08 -0.61 0.06
CA ALA A 45 16.51 -0.52 -0.14
C ALA A 45 17.27 -0.42 1.20
N TYR A 46 16.82 0.45 2.09
CA TYR A 46 17.42 0.61 3.42
C TYR A 46 17.45 -0.70 4.21
N PHE A 47 16.30 -1.36 4.37
CA PHE A 47 16.20 -2.59 5.16
C PHE A 47 17.02 -3.73 4.56
N LEU A 48 17.04 -3.88 3.24
CA LEU A 48 17.79 -4.94 2.57
C LEU A 48 19.31 -4.69 2.60
N LEU A 49 19.76 -3.45 2.46
CA LEU A 49 21.17 -3.10 2.51
C LEU A 49 21.72 -3.18 3.94
N MET A 50 20.95 -2.72 4.93
CA MET A 50 21.36 -2.68 6.35
C MET A 50 21.21 -4.01 7.08
N ARG A 51 20.63 -5.06 6.45
CA ARG A 51 20.43 -6.36 7.10
C ARG A 51 21.68 -7.00 7.69
N ASN A 52 22.84 -6.75 7.09
CA ASN A 52 24.11 -7.32 7.55
C ASN A 52 24.76 -6.54 8.71
N ASN A 53 24.28 -5.31 8.96
CA ASN A 53 24.78 -4.42 10.02
C ASN A 53 24.07 -4.65 11.36
N VAL A 54 23.10 -5.58 11.41
CA VAL A 54 22.39 -5.95 12.63
C VAL A 54 22.74 -7.36 13.07
N ASP A 55 22.49 -7.66 14.33
CA ASP A 55 22.70 -9.02 14.88
C ASP A 55 21.95 -10.06 14.05
N VAL A 56 22.52 -11.25 13.95
CA VAL A 56 21.98 -12.39 13.18
C VAL A 56 20.52 -12.67 13.54
N ALA A 57 20.16 -12.50 14.83
CA ALA A 57 18.80 -12.70 15.33
C ALA A 57 17.75 -11.78 14.69
N TYR A 58 18.14 -10.58 14.24
CA TYR A 58 17.23 -9.58 13.66
C TYR A 58 17.28 -9.52 12.13
N ARG A 59 18.20 -10.24 11.49
CA ARG A 59 18.34 -10.21 10.02
C ARG A 59 17.07 -10.63 9.28
N SER A 60 16.40 -11.67 9.80
CA SER A 60 15.12 -12.12 9.22
C SER A 60 14.03 -11.05 9.30
N THR A 61 13.99 -10.32 10.41
CA THR A 61 13.05 -9.19 10.59
C THR A 61 13.33 -8.06 9.60
N MET A 62 14.61 -7.75 9.34
CA MET A 62 15.02 -6.75 8.35
C MET A 62 14.61 -7.16 6.94
N VAL A 63 14.81 -8.45 6.58
CA VAL A 63 14.40 -8.98 5.27
C VAL A 63 12.88 -8.89 5.11
N CYS A 64 12.10 -9.31 6.11
CA CYS A 64 10.64 -9.19 6.08
C CYS A 64 10.20 -7.72 5.93
N ALA A 65 10.85 -6.79 6.63
CA ALA A 65 10.55 -5.37 6.50
C ALA A 65 10.85 -4.85 5.08
N GLY A 66 11.98 -5.26 4.50
CA GLY A 66 12.34 -4.92 3.12
C GLY A 66 11.35 -5.47 2.09
N LEU A 67 10.90 -6.72 2.27
CA LEU A 67 9.87 -7.32 1.41
C LEU A 67 8.54 -6.59 1.50
N VAL A 68 8.07 -6.27 2.70
CA VAL A 68 6.83 -5.48 2.90
C VAL A 68 6.93 -4.14 2.17
N CYS A 69 8.02 -3.40 2.37
CA CYS A 69 8.23 -2.13 1.70
C CYS A 69 8.33 -2.29 0.18
N GLY A 70 8.98 -3.34 -0.33
CA GLY A 70 9.09 -3.61 -1.77
C GLY A 70 7.74 -3.93 -2.42
N ILE A 71 6.92 -4.76 -1.78
CA ILE A 71 5.56 -5.09 -2.24
C ILE A 71 4.70 -3.83 -2.24
N ALA A 72 4.72 -3.07 -1.14
CA ALA A 72 3.97 -1.82 -1.04
C ALA A 72 4.41 -0.79 -2.09
N CYS A 73 5.71 -0.64 -2.36
CA CYS A 73 6.24 0.23 -3.41
C CYS A 73 5.63 -0.12 -4.79
N PHE A 74 5.59 -1.41 -5.14
CA PHE A 74 5.00 -1.87 -6.40
C PHE A 74 3.49 -1.57 -6.46
N HIS A 75 2.76 -1.80 -5.37
CA HIS A 75 1.32 -1.53 -5.33
C HIS A 75 1.02 -0.02 -5.38
N TYR A 76 1.76 0.83 -4.68
CA TYR A 76 1.60 2.29 -4.79
C TYR A 76 1.86 2.79 -6.21
N PHE A 77 2.88 2.26 -6.88
CA PHE A 77 3.14 2.56 -8.29
C PHE A 77 1.97 2.16 -9.19
N LYS A 78 1.42 0.94 -9.01
CA LYS A 78 0.24 0.49 -9.76
C LYS A 78 -1.01 1.28 -9.43
N MET A 79 -1.24 1.61 -8.16
CA MET A 79 -2.38 2.44 -7.74
C MET A 79 -2.35 3.83 -8.39
N THR A 80 -1.17 4.43 -8.57
CA THR A 80 -1.01 5.70 -9.29
C THR A 80 -1.58 5.61 -10.70
N HIS A 81 -1.19 4.58 -11.46
CA HIS A 81 -1.67 4.38 -12.83
C HIS A 81 -3.19 4.14 -12.89
N VAL A 82 -3.69 3.21 -12.07
CA VAL A 82 -5.13 2.89 -12.04
C VAL A 82 -5.97 4.10 -11.64
N TYR A 83 -5.50 4.90 -10.69
CA TYR A 83 -6.17 6.11 -10.26
C TYR A 83 -6.26 7.16 -11.38
N GLN A 84 -5.19 7.34 -12.17
CA GLN A 84 -5.17 8.22 -13.33
C GLN A 84 -6.11 7.73 -14.43
N GLU A 85 -6.03 6.45 -14.79
CA GLU A 85 -6.86 5.85 -15.85
C GLU A 85 -8.35 5.83 -15.52
N SER A 86 -8.69 5.71 -14.24
CA SER A 86 -10.09 5.68 -13.75
C SER A 86 -10.72 7.07 -13.57
N GLY A 87 -10.00 8.15 -13.90
CA GLY A 87 -10.51 9.52 -13.69
C GLY A 87 -10.62 9.92 -12.22
N GLY A 88 -9.77 9.34 -11.37
CA GLY A 88 -9.69 9.68 -9.94
C GLY A 88 -10.51 8.77 -9.02
N GLN A 89 -10.91 7.60 -9.47
CA GLN A 89 -11.53 6.59 -8.60
C GLN A 89 -10.44 5.86 -7.80
N PHE A 90 -10.67 5.76 -6.49
CA PHE A 90 -9.69 5.13 -5.61
C PHE A 90 -9.62 3.61 -5.85
N PRO A 91 -8.43 3.04 -6.09
CA PRO A 91 -8.27 1.62 -6.41
C PRO A 91 -8.34 0.72 -5.15
N THR A 92 -9.51 0.65 -4.53
CA THR A 92 -9.77 -0.09 -3.29
C THR A 92 -9.30 -1.54 -3.36
N ALA A 93 -9.60 -2.25 -4.45
CA ALA A 93 -9.20 -3.65 -4.62
C ALA A 93 -7.67 -3.85 -4.55
N LEU A 94 -6.88 -2.98 -5.19
CA LEU A 94 -5.41 -3.06 -5.14
C LEU A 94 -4.86 -2.83 -3.74
N ARG A 95 -5.49 -1.95 -2.95
CA ARG A 95 -5.12 -1.71 -1.55
C ARG A 95 -5.33 -2.96 -0.69
N TYR A 96 -6.47 -3.65 -0.85
CA TYR A 96 -6.75 -4.87 -0.10
C TYR A 96 -5.86 -6.05 -0.54
N ILE A 97 -5.53 -6.13 -1.83
CA ILE A 97 -4.56 -7.11 -2.33
C ILE A 97 -3.18 -6.86 -1.72
N ASP A 98 -2.72 -5.60 -1.66
CA ASP A 98 -1.47 -5.25 -0.99
C ASP A 98 -1.46 -5.71 0.48
N TRP A 99 -2.49 -5.40 1.22
CA TRP A 99 -2.61 -5.79 2.63
C TRP A 99 -2.62 -7.31 2.82
N LEU A 100 -3.29 -8.06 1.95
CA LEU A 100 -3.33 -9.51 2.02
C LEU A 100 -1.92 -10.15 1.97
N PHE A 101 -0.97 -9.52 1.29
CA PHE A 101 0.42 -9.97 1.25
C PHE A 101 1.29 -9.32 2.31
N THR A 102 1.13 -8.03 2.55
CA THR A 102 2.02 -7.27 3.42
C THR A 102 1.74 -7.48 4.91
N THR A 103 0.47 -7.63 5.32
CA THR A 103 0.12 -7.76 6.73
C THR A 103 0.57 -9.09 7.35
N PRO A 104 0.44 -10.28 6.69
CA PRO A 104 1.02 -11.51 7.22
C PRO A 104 2.55 -11.43 7.37
N LEU A 105 3.24 -10.78 6.41
CA LEU A 105 4.69 -10.54 6.50
C LEU A 105 5.04 -9.60 7.66
N MET A 106 4.16 -8.65 7.98
CA MET A 106 4.34 -7.81 9.17
C MET A 106 4.12 -8.61 10.45
N LEU A 107 3.14 -9.50 10.48
CA LEU A 107 2.80 -10.29 11.67
C LEU A 107 3.88 -11.32 12.04
N ILE A 108 4.60 -11.87 11.06
CA ILE A 108 5.70 -12.81 11.32
C ILE A 108 6.83 -12.21 12.17
N LYS A 109 6.95 -10.87 12.20
CA LYS A 109 7.94 -10.19 13.03
C LYS A 109 7.70 -10.42 14.53
N PHE A 110 6.45 -10.55 14.97
CA PHE A 110 6.13 -10.73 16.39
C PHE A 110 6.72 -12.03 16.98
N PRO A 111 6.43 -13.23 16.44
CA PRO A 111 7.03 -14.46 16.95
C PRO A 111 8.56 -14.50 16.77
N LEU A 112 9.11 -13.86 15.74
CA LEU A 112 10.56 -13.75 15.55
C LEU A 112 11.22 -12.88 16.61
N LEU A 113 10.66 -11.71 16.91
CA LEU A 113 11.19 -10.78 17.92
C LEU A 113 11.03 -11.33 19.34
N LEU A 114 9.90 -11.98 19.64
CA LEU A 114 9.60 -12.55 20.95
C LEU A 114 10.30 -13.89 21.19
N ARG A 115 11.01 -14.45 20.21
CA ARG A 115 11.72 -15.74 20.28
C ARG A 115 10.87 -16.88 20.86
N LEU A 116 9.59 -16.96 20.43
CA LEU A 116 8.58 -17.86 21.00
C LEU A 116 8.83 -19.37 20.71
N GLY A 117 9.82 -19.71 19.88
CA GLY A 117 10.11 -21.10 19.49
C GLY A 117 8.90 -21.80 18.89
N ASP A 118 8.60 -23.02 19.35
CA ASP A 118 7.48 -23.82 18.82
C ASP A 118 6.10 -23.22 19.12
N LYS A 119 5.94 -22.50 20.22
CA LYS A 119 4.71 -21.77 20.56
C LYS A 119 4.45 -20.61 19.57
N GLY A 120 5.52 -20.09 18.96
CA GLY A 120 5.43 -19.02 17.95
C GLY A 120 4.70 -19.42 16.70
N LYS A 121 4.78 -20.70 16.27
CA LYS A 121 4.05 -21.19 15.09
C LYS A 121 2.54 -21.10 15.27
N LYS A 122 2.03 -21.59 16.42
CA LYS A 122 0.60 -21.55 16.72
C LYS A 122 0.10 -20.11 16.86
N PHE A 123 0.85 -19.27 17.55
CA PHE A 123 0.55 -17.85 17.71
C PHE A 123 0.52 -17.12 16.35
N PHE A 124 1.50 -17.37 15.49
CA PHE A 124 1.54 -16.80 14.15
C PHE A 124 0.33 -17.21 13.29
N VAL A 125 0.00 -18.51 13.26
CA VAL A 125 -1.17 -18.99 12.50
C VAL A 125 -2.46 -18.34 13.00
N GLN A 126 -2.64 -18.19 14.31
CA GLN A 126 -3.80 -17.50 14.86
C GLN A 126 -3.86 -16.04 14.43
N LEU A 127 -2.73 -15.30 14.50
CA LEU A 127 -2.66 -13.91 14.08
C LEU A 127 -3.01 -13.74 12.60
N VAL A 128 -2.41 -14.57 11.72
CA VAL A 128 -2.65 -14.51 10.27
C VAL A 128 -4.11 -14.86 9.94
N THR A 129 -4.70 -15.85 10.62
CA THR A 129 -6.10 -16.22 10.39
C THR A 129 -7.04 -15.07 10.75
N LEU A 130 -6.81 -14.41 11.88
CA LEU A 130 -7.58 -13.24 12.30
C LEU A 130 -7.40 -12.04 11.37
N ASP A 131 -6.17 -11.82 10.92
CA ASP A 131 -5.80 -10.76 9.98
C ASP A 131 -6.50 -10.92 8.62
N ILE A 132 -6.44 -12.12 8.05
CA ILE A 132 -7.14 -12.44 6.80
C ILE A 132 -8.65 -12.25 6.98
N GLY A 133 -9.23 -12.74 8.09
CA GLY A 133 -10.64 -12.53 8.41
C GLY A 133 -11.00 -11.05 8.48
N MET A 134 -10.17 -10.23 9.14
CA MET A 134 -10.35 -8.79 9.22
C MET A 134 -10.32 -8.12 7.83
N ILE A 135 -9.34 -8.47 7.00
CA ILE A 135 -9.19 -7.91 5.64
C ILE A 135 -10.40 -8.25 4.77
N VAL A 136 -10.85 -9.51 4.81
CA VAL A 136 -12.03 -9.95 4.03
C VAL A 136 -13.29 -9.23 4.49
N CYS A 137 -13.54 -9.15 5.80
CA CYS A 137 -14.69 -8.42 6.35
C CYS A 137 -14.65 -6.94 5.98
N ALA A 138 -13.47 -6.30 6.07
CA ALA A 138 -13.28 -4.90 5.73
C ALA A 138 -13.51 -4.64 4.22
N PHE A 139 -13.02 -5.54 3.35
CA PHE A 139 -13.25 -5.45 1.91
C PHE A 139 -14.73 -5.55 1.56
N ILE A 140 -15.44 -6.54 2.14
CA ILE A 140 -16.88 -6.70 1.94
C ILE A 140 -17.62 -5.45 2.45
N ALA A 141 -17.27 -4.93 3.61
CA ALA A 141 -17.88 -3.74 4.18
C ALA A 141 -17.67 -2.51 3.28
N GLU A 142 -16.47 -2.27 2.78
CA GLU A 142 -16.17 -1.11 1.95
C GLU A 142 -16.79 -1.20 0.55
N THR A 143 -16.96 -2.41 0.01
CA THR A 143 -17.56 -2.62 -1.31
C THR A 143 -19.08 -2.79 -1.28
N SER A 144 -19.67 -2.94 -0.09
CA SER A 144 -21.12 -3.10 0.06
C SER A 144 -21.82 -1.74 0.07
N PRO A 145 -22.82 -1.49 -0.80
CA PRO A 145 -23.51 -0.20 -0.86
C PRO A 145 -24.25 0.17 0.44
N ALA A 146 -24.70 -0.82 1.22
CA ALA A 146 -25.38 -0.61 2.50
C ALA A 146 -24.50 0.04 3.57
N VAL A 147 -23.19 -0.23 3.57
CA VAL A 147 -22.25 0.29 4.58
C VAL A 147 -21.76 1.70 4.22
N SER A 148 -21.75 2.06 2.94
CA SER A 148 -21.38 3.40 2.48
C SER A 148 -22.30 4.48 3.09
N TYR A 149 -23.56 4.17 3.36
CA TYR A 149 -24.49 5.11 3.99
C TYR A 149 -24.31 5.24 5.50
N THR A 150 -23.87 4.20 6.20
CA THR A 150 -23.69 4.24 7.66
C THR A 150 -22.51 5.09 8.10
N HIS A 151 -21.45 5.13 7.30
CA HIS A 151 -20.27 5.97 7.58
C HIS A 151 -20.51 7.46 7.33
N LEU A 152 -21.48 7.81 6.48
CA LEU A 152 -21.87 9.20 6.22
C LEU A 152 -22.89 9.74 7.25
N THR A 153 -23.62 8.88 7.94
CA THR A 153 -24.67 9.28 8.89
C THR A 153 -24.23 9.29 10.34
N LEU A 154 -23.16 8.56 10.73
CA LEU A 154 -22.65 8.52 12.09
C LEU A 154 -22.15 9.86 12.66
N PRO A 155 -21.49 10.75 11.89
CA PRO A 155 -21.04 12.05 12.44
C PRO A 155 -22.17 13.04 12.72
N THR A 156 -23.32 12.90 12.06
CA THR A 156 -24.43 13.87 12.21
C THR A 156 -25.39 13.54 13.35
N SER A 157 -25.43 12.29 13.82
CA SER A 157 -26.31 11.89 14.93
C SER A 157 -25.76 12.25 16.32
N PHE A 158 -24.51 12.70 16.42
CA PHE A 158 -23.90 13.18 17.68
C PHE A 158 -23.99 14.71 17.85
N LEU A 159 -24.60 15.44 16.92
CA LEU A 159 -24.71 16.90 16.94
C LEU A 159 -26.16 17.41 17.13
N VAL A 160 -27.05 16.59 17.65
CA VAL A 160 -28.43 17.00 18.08
C VAL A 160 -28.59 16.77 19.56
#